data_8615800856c757757139f4922880923c
#
_entry.id   8615800856c757757139f4922880923c
#
_cell.length_a   1.000
_cell.length_b   1.000
_cell.length_c   1.000
_cell.angle_alpha   90.00
_cell.angle_beta   90.00
_cell.angle_gamma   90.00
#
_symmetry.space_group_name_H-M   'P 1'
#
loop_
_entity.id
_entity.type
_entity.pdbx_description
1 polymer ?
#
loop_
_entity_poly.entity_id
_entity_poly.type
_entity_poly.pdbx_seq_one_letter_code
_entity_poly.pdbx_strand_id
1 'polypeptide(L)'
;MLLIQPPKDITQGQADCEQVRVSGKLPGRVVRFYVKEGDYVHKGDTLVSISSKTVDAALYKAQSAQRVAASTAQKVEKGTREEIKSGANSMVEQAKAAQEIAHKTYQRIENLYKEGVMTEQKRDEAKAAYDAATAAVAAAQSQARLAHNGAQQEDKAASQGMEDVARASVMEVQSLLEDQILVAPCDGEVSEIFPHEGELVALGTPIMTISKIQDMWVAFSVREEMLSKLPMDTVLTVTIPALDNKEAKMKVYYIHDMGSYAVWNATKAYGQYDSKTFTVKMRPMDHIEGFRPGMSVLLPE
;
A
#
# COMPACT_ATOMS: atom_id res chain seq x y z
N MET A 1 -30.91 -51.57 47.87
CA MET A 1 -31.37 -50.89 46.67
C MET A 1 -30.55 -49.63 46.54
N LEU A 2 -29.41 -49.68 45.75
CA LEU A 2 -28.57 -48.52 45.52
C LEU A 2 -29.30 -47.60 44.54
N LEU A 3 -29.75 -46.46 45.00
CA LEU A 3 -30.21 -45.38 44.15
C LEU A 3 -29.01 -44.80 43.35
N ILE A 4 -28.84 -45.24 42.13
CA ILE A 4 -27.91 -44.57 41.15
C ILE A 4 -28.59 -43.25 40.81
N GLN A 5 -28.10 -42.18 41.42
CA GLN A 5 -28.45 -40.81 40.94
C GLN A 5 -27.99 -40.66 39.49
N PRO A 6 -28.86 -40.22 38.59
CA PRO A 6 -28.43 -39.93 37.21
C PRO A 6 -27.30 -38.90 37.27
N PRO A 7 -26.30 -39.01 36.39
CA PRO A 7 -25.25 -38.02 36.34
C PRO A 7 -25.87 -36.64 36.07
N LYS A 8 -25.47 -35.62 36.84
CA LYS A 8 -25.87 -34.22 36.59
C LYS A 8 -25.46 -33.87 35.16
N ASP A 9 -26.39 -33.34 34.41
CA ASP A 9 -26.09 -32.82 33.07
C ASP A 9 -25.11 -31.67 33.23
N ILE A 10 -23.86 -31.87 32.83
CA ILE A 10 -22.78 -30.85 32.86
C ILE A 10 -22.59 -30.31 31.46
N THR A 11 -22.86 -29.03 31.27
CA THR A 11 -22.59 -28.38 29.98
C THR A 11 -21.10 -28.03 29.91
N GLN A 12 -20.41 -28.63 28.94
CA GLN A 12 -19.00 -28.38 28.70
C GLN A 12 -18.85 -27.24 27.65
N GLY A 13 -18.02 -26.24 27.97
CA GLY A 13 -17.54 -25.22 27.07
C GLY A 13 -16.05 -25.35 26.84
N GLN A 14 -15.57 -24.61 25.86
CA GLN A 14 -14.16 -24.52 25.51
C GLN A 14 -13.69 -23.07 25.59
N ALA A 15 -12.56 -22.87 26.25
CA ALA A 15 -11.86 -21.59 26.27
C ALA A 15 -11.25 -21.28 24.89
N ASP A 16 -11.41 -20.06 24.46
CA ASP A 16 -10.88 -19.57 23.16
C ASP A 16 -10.43 -18.12 23.29
N CYS A 17 -9.68 -17.63 22.32
CA CYS A 17 -9.24 -16.25 22.25
C CYS A 17 -9.18 -15.76 20.79
N GLU A 18 -9.08 -14.47 20.60
CA GLU A 18 -8.83 -13.91 19.28
C GLU A 18 -7.43 -14.29 18.81
N GLN A 19 -7.35 -14.85 17.60
CA GLN A 19 -6.11 -15.24 16.96
C GLN A 19 -5.86 -14.34 15.74
N VAL A 20 -4.70 -13.72 15.70
CA VAL A 20 -4.27 -12.86 14.60
C VAL A 20 -3.19 -13.60 13.81
N ARG A 21 -3.47 -13.90 12.54
CA ARG A 21 -2.49 -14.49 11.63
C ARG A 21 -1.64 -13.39 11.03
N VAL A 22 -0.34 -13.46 11.28
CA VAL A 22 0.65 -12.55 10.70
C VAL A 22 1.11 -13.12 9.37
N SER A 23 0.92 -12.35 8.30
CA SER A 23 1.38 -12.68 6.94
C SER A 23 2.04 -11.47 6.31
N GLY A 24 3.06 -11.70 5.47
CA GLY A 24 3.78 -10.64 4.77
C GLY A 24 3.32 -10.49 3.33
N LYS A 25 3.55 -9.30 2.76
CA LYS A 25 3.37 -9.03 1.32
C LYS A 25 4.63 -9.35 0.51
N LEU A 26 5.77 -9.63 1.18
CA LEU A 26 7.03 -9.91 0.54
C LEU A 26 7.19 -11.41 0.26
N PRO A 27 7.20 -11.86 -1.01
CA PRO A 27 7.62 -13.23 -1.33
C PRO A 27 9.14 -13.34 -1.18
N GLY A 28 9.60 -14.27 -0.38
CA GLY A 28 11.03 -14.39 -0.12
C GLY A 28 11.39 -15.59 0.74
N ARG A 29 12.65 -15.66 1.14
CA ARG A 29 13.16 -16.70 2.03
C ARG A 29 13.22 -16.18 3.46
N VAL A 30 12.70 -16.95 4.39
CA VAL A 30 12.84 -16.68 5.83
C VAL A 30 14.31 -16.72 6.20
N VAL A 31 14.82 -15.62 6.74
CA VAL A 31 16.22 -15.52 7.17
C VAL A 31 16.35 -15.97 8.62
N ARG A 32 15.52 -15.39 9.50
CA ARG A 32 15.58 -15.64 10.93
C ARG A 32 14.28 -15.25 11.61
N PHE A 33 13.90 -16.03 12.62
CA PHE A 33 12.90 -15.66 13.61
C PHE A 33 13.56 -15.01 14.82
N TYR A 34 12.94 -13.98 15.35
CA TYR A 34 13.38 -13.28 16.58
C TYR A 34 12.60 -13.73 17.82
N VAL A 35 11.53 -14.48 17.60
CA VAL A 35 10.61 -15.01 18.62
C VAL A 35 10.42 -16.51 18.42
N LYS A 36 9.97 -17.20 19.47
CA LYS A 36 9.64 -18.63 19.47
C LYS A 36 8.17 -18.82 19.84
N GLU A 37 7.64 -20.01 19.58
CA GLU A 37 6.34 -20.42 20.08
C GLU A 37 6.31 -20.36 21.60
N GLY A 38 5.27 -19.76 22.17
CA GLY A 38 5.14 -19.51 23.59
C GLY A 38 5.68 -18.16 24.08
N ASP A 39 6.42 -17.42 23.26
CA ASP A 39 6.90 -16.08 23.64
C ASP A 39 5.76 -15.07 23.63
N TYR A 40 5.73 -14.19 24.63
CA TYR A 40 4.83 -13.04 24.66
C TYR A 40 5.43 -11.87 23.91
N VAL A 41 4.67 -11.28 22.99
CA VAL A 41 5.11 -10.15 22.15
C VAL A 41 4.20 -8.94 22.35
N HIS A 42 4.79 -7.75 22.21
CA HIS A 42 4.07 -6.48 22.19
C HIS A 42 3.92 -5.97 20.76
N LYS A 43 2.88 -5.18 20.55
CA LYS A 43 2.66 -4.53 19.25
C LYS A 43 3.89 -3.73 18.83
N GLY A 44 4.42 -4.05 17.64
CA GLY A 44 5.63 -3.43 17.07
C GLY A 44 6.90 -4.24 17.29
N ASP A 45 6.89 -5.30 18.09
CA ASP A 45 8.05 -6.17 18.26
C ASP A 45 8.39 -6.88 16.95
N THR A 46 9.69 -7.01 16.67
CA THR A 46 10.18 -7.69 15.47
C THR A 46 9.97 -9.20 15.61
N LEU A 47 9.30 -9.79 14.64
CA LEU A 47 8.96 -11.22 14.65
C LEU A 47 9.87 -12.06 13.77
N VAL A 48 10.04 -11.66 12.50
CA VAL A 48 10.79 -12.42 11.49
C VAL A 48 11.40 -11.49 10.47
N SER A 49 12.55 -11.88 9.93
CA SER A 49 13.13 -11.24 8.76
C SER A 49 13.08 -12.14 7.53
N ILE A 50 12.67 -11.56 6.39
CA ILE A 50 12.52 -12.23 5.11
C ILE A 50 13.42 -11.53 4.10
N SER A 51 14.14 -12.30 3.27
CA SER A 51 14.99 -11.77 2.20
C SER A 51 14.42 -12.13 0.83
N SER A 52 14.36 -11.15 -0.07
CA SER A 52 13.88 -11.33 -1.43
C SER A 52 14.81 -10.70 -2.45
N LYS A 53 15.72 -11.49 -3.01
CA LYS A 53 16.62 -11.03 -4.08
C LYS A 53 15.87 -10.52 -5.32
N THR A 54 14.66 -11.03 -5.55
CA THR A 54 13.82 -10.60 -6.67
C THR A 54 13.32 -9.18 -6.46
N VAL A 55 12.91 -8.83 -5.24
CA VAL A 55 12.45 -7.48 -4.91
C VAL A 55 13.63 -6.50 -4.85
N ASP A 56 14.80 -6.93 -4.38
CA ASP A 56 16.02 -6.12 -4.43
C ASP A 56 16.40 -5.77 -5.88
N ALA A 57 16.33 -6.74 -6.79
CA ALA A 57 16.56 -6.51 -8.22
C ALA A 57 15.49 -5.61 -8.85
N ALA A 58 14.22 -5.74 -8.43
CA ALA A 58 13.14 -4.87 -8.87
C ALA A 58 13.36 -3.42 -8.40
N LEU A 59 13.81 -3.22 -7.15
CA LEU A 59 14.17 -1.89 -6.64
C LEU A 59 15.28 -1.26 -7.48
N TYR A 60 16.36 -2.00 -7.74
CA TYR A 60 17.45 -1.49 -8.56
C TYR A 60 16.99 -1.09 -9.97
N LYS A 61 16.11 -1.90 -10.58
CA LYS A 61 15.49 -1.60 -11.89
C LYS A 61 14.66 -0.32 -11.83
N ALA A 62 13.78 -0.18 -10.82
CA ALA A 62 12.91 0.98 -10.65
C ALA A 62 13.74 2.27 -10.43
N GLN A 63 14.76 2.22 -9.56
CA GLN A 63 15.68 3.34 -9.32
C GLN A 63 16.47 3.73 -10.57
N SER A 64 16.85 2.75 -11.41
CA SER A 64 17.54 3.03 -12.67
C SER A 64 16.60 3.71 -13.66
N ALA A 65 15.35 3.27 -13.75
CA ALA A 65 14.32 3.92 -14.57
C ALA A 65 14.04 5.36 -14.10
N GLN A 66 13.96 5.58 -12.79
CA GLN A 66 13.80 6.92 -12.21
C GLN A 66 14.97 7.85 -12.58
N ARG A 67 16.22 7.38 -12.49
CA ARG A 67 17.39 8.17 -12.89
C ARG A 67 17.35 8.57 -14.37
N VAL A 68 16.91 7.67 -15.25
CA VAL A 68 16.75 7.96 -16.68
C VAL A 68 15.66 9.02 -16.90
N ALA A 69 14.49 8.85 -16.26
CA ALA A 69 13.39 9.80 -16.36
C ALA A 69 13.78 11.20 -15.83
N ALA A 70 14.42 11.26 -14.66
CA ALA A 70 14.91 12.50 -14.07
C ALA A 70 15.95 13.20 -14.98
N SER A 71 16.87 12.44 -15.57
CA SER A 71 17.85 12.99 -16.52
C SER A 71 17.18 13.54 -17.77
N THR A 72 16.11 12.89 -18.23
CA THR A 72 15.32 13.34 -19.39
C THR A 72 14.56 14.61 -19.05
N ALA A 73 13.87 14.67 -17.91
CA ALA A 73 13.17 15.85 -17.43
C ALA A 73 14.13 17.05 -17.28
N GLN A 74 15.30 16.81 -16.67
CA GLN A 74 16.33 17.84 -16.54
C GLN A 74 16.85 18.35 -17.89
N LYS A 75 17.00 17.46 -18.89
CA LYS A 75 17.40 17.84 -20.25
C LYS A 75 16.34 18.72 -20.93
N VAL A 76 15.06 18.35 -20.78
CA VAL A 76 13.92 19.12 -21.33
C VAL A 76 13.80 20.47 -20.61
N GLU A 77 13.99 20.50 -19.28
CA GLU A 77 13.95 21.74 -18.49
C GLU A 77 15.08 22.69 -18.84
N LYS A 78 16.31 22.21 -19.04
CA LYS A 78 17.44 23.02 -19.52
C LYS A 78 17.20 23.61 -20.91
N GLY A 79 16.33 22.96 -21.70
CA GLY A 79 15.95 23.46 -23.04
C GLY A 79 17.08 23.42 -24.04
N THR A 80 17.03 24.38 -25.01
CA THR A 80 18.01 24.46 -26.08
C THR A 80 19.40 24.83 -25.57
N ARG A 81 20.42 24.16 -26.09
CA ARG A 81 21.83 24.43 -25.75
C ARG A 81 22.21 25.87 -26.05
N GLU A 82 23.07 26.48 -25.24
CA GLU A 82 23.47 27.88 -25.36
C GLU A 82 24.21 28.16 -26.68
N GLU A 83 24.94 27.17 -27.20
CA GLU A 83 25.61 27.30 -28.50
C GLU A 83 24.62 27.47 -29.65
N ILE A 84 23.46 26.78 -29.59
CA ILE A 84 22.40 26.91 -30.62
C ILE A 84 21.74 28.27 -30.53
N LYS A 85 21.47 28.77 -29.33
CA LYS A 85 20.91 30.11 -29.10
C LYS A 85 21.87 31.20 -29.60
N SER A 86 23.15 31.07 -29.29
CA SER A 86 24.18 31.98 -29.72
C SER A 86 24.31 31.98 -31.23
N GLY A 87 24.30 30.81 -31.87
CA GLY A 87 24.30 30.69 -33.34
C GLY A 87 23.10 31.37 -34.00
N ALA A 88 21.89 31.16 -33.43
CA ALA A 88 20.67 31.83 -33.94
C ALA A 88 20.71 33.34 -33.77
N ASN A 89 21.24 33.86 -32.67
CA ASN A 89 21.45 35.30 -32.47
C ASN A 89 22.46 35.88 -33.47
N SER A 90 23.54 35.15 -33.76
CA SER A 90 24.52 35.59 -34.77
C SER A 90 23.92 35.71 -36.18
N MET A 91 22.98 34.80 -36.54
CA MET A 91 22.22 34.87 -37.78
C MET A 91 21.33 36.12 -37.84
N VAL A 92 20.71 36.51 -36.73
CA VAL A 92 19.91 37.73 -36.63
C VAL A 92 20.80 38.96 -36.87
N GLU A 93 21.97 39.05 -36.26
CA GLU A 93 22.89 40.16 -36.41
C GLU A 93 23.43 40.24 -37.85
N GLN A 94 23.73 39.11 -38.47
CA GLN A 94 24.12 39.06 -39.90
C GLN A 94 23.01 39.57 -40.82
N ALA A 95 21.75 39.16 -40.59
CA ALA A 95 20.61 39.59 -41.37
C ALA A 95 20.34 41.10 -41.19
N LYS A 96 20.47 41.63 -39.96
CA LYS A 96 20.36 43.08 -39.68
C LYS A 96 21.42 43.88 -40.38
N ALA A 97 22.68 43.43 -40.39
CA ALA A 97 23.76 44.10 -41.10
C ALA A 97 23.48 44.18 -42.62
N ALA A 98 22.96 43.07 -43.20
CA ALA A 98 22.57 43.09 -44.62
C ALA A 98 21.39 44.03 -44.88
N GLN A 99 20.39 44.10 -44.03
CA GLN A 99 19.25 45.02 -44.10
C GLN A 99 19.71 46.47 -44.02
N GLU A 100 20.64 46.80 -43.13
CA GLU A 100 21.15 48.13 -42.97
C GLU A 100 21.86 48.63 -44.28
N ILE A 101 22.65 47.75 -44.89
CA ILE A 101 23.30 48.07 -46.20
C ILE A 101 22.24 48.28 -47.26
N ALA A 102 21.25 47.43 -47.41
CA ALA A 102 20.16 47.55 -48.38
C ALA A 102 19.33 48.80 -48.13
N HIS A 103 19.04 49.15 -46.87
CA HIS A 103 18.32 50.35 -46.46
C HIS A 103 19.09 51.62 -46.87
N LYS A 104 20.37 51.70 -46.52
CA LYS A 104 21.23 52.85 -46.94
C LYS A 104 21.30 52.97 -48.44
N THR A 105 21.37 51.88 -49.17
CA THR A 105 21.40 51.87 -50.64
C THR A 105 20.08 52.40 -51.24
N TYR A 106 18.95 51.88 -50.70
CA TYR A 106 17.62 52.33 -51.09
C TYR A 106 17.44 53.83 -50.84
N GLN A 107 17.75 54.29 -49.62
CA GLN A 107 17.66 55.72 -49.29
C GLN A 107 18.47 56.59 -50.23
N ARG A 108 19.69 56.19 -50.61
CA ARG A 108 20.53 56.94 -51.56
C ARG A 108 19.92 56.98 -52.95
N ILE A 109 19.41 55.86 -53.45
CA ILE A 109 18.79 55.78 -54.78
C ILE A 109 17.47 56.53 -54.82
N GLU A 110 16.67 56.47 -53.75
CA GLU A 110 15.41 57.22 -53.60
C GLU A 110 15.66 58.75 -53.69
N ASN A 111 16.72 59.26 -53.03
CA ASN A 111 17.08 60.68 -53.10
C ASN A 111 17.52 61.08 -54.50
N LEU A 112 18.37 60.30 -55.18
CA LEU A 112 18.80 60.55 -56.55
C LEU A 112 17.66 60.44 -57.56
N TYR A 113 16.66 59.58 -57.30
CA TYR A 113 15.43 59.49 -58.07
C TYR A 113 14.60 60.78 -57.96
N LYS A 114 14.45 61.31 -56.75
CA LYS A 114 13.77 62.59 -56.51
C LYS A 114 14.44 63.75 -57.13
N GLU A 115 15.76 63.68 -57.27
CA GLU A 115 16.57 64.69 -58.00
C GLU A 115 16.58 64.51 -59.56
N GLY A 116 15.89 63.46 -60.06
CA GLY A 116 15.78 63.17 -61.49
C GLY A 116 17.03 62.50 -62.10
N VAL A 117 17.97 62.01 -61.26
CA VAL A 117 19.25 61.44 -61.69
C VAL A 117 19.16 59.94 -61.95
N MET A 118 18.22 59.24 -61.25
CA MET A 118 18.04 57.78 -61.34
C MET A 118 16.69 57.42 -61.96
N THR A 119 16.63 56.25 -62.62
CA THR A 119 15.40 55.70 -63.19
C THR A 119 14.50 55.07 -62.15
N GLU A 120 13.17 55.01 -62.41
CA GLU A 120 12.20 54.36 -61.58
C GLU A 120 12.55 52.86 -61.35
N GLN A 121 12.98 52.18 -62.43
CA GLN A 121 13.42 50.78 -62.33
C GLN A 121 14.51 50.57 -61.28
N LYS A 122 15.51 51.44 -61.19
CA LYS A 122 16.62 51.38 -60.24
C LYS A 122 16.14 51.61 -58.80
N ARG A 123 15.16 52.50 -58.59
CA ARG A 123 14.51 52.72 -57.31
C ARG A 123 13.77 51.46 -56.88
N ASP A 124 12.99 50.84 -57.80
CA ASP A 124 12.21 49.65 -57.49
C ASP A 124 13.09 48.44 -57.26
N GLU A 125 14.19 48.27 -57.98
CA GLU A 125 15.21 47.24 -57.70
C GLU A 125 15.80 47.36 -56.24
N ALA A 126 16.17 48.60 -55.87
CA ALA A 126 16.74 48.86 -54.55
C ALA A 126 15.71 48.68 -53.42
N LYS A 127 14.46 49.06 -53.68
CA LYS A 127 13.35 48.81 -52.73
C LYS A 127 13.10 47.34 -52.58
N ALA A 128 13.02 46.57 -53.65
CA ALA A 128 12.83 45.10 -53.57
C ALA A 128 13.99 44.44 -52.82
N ALA A 129 15.22 44.87 -52.96
CA ALA A 129 16.37 44.39 -52.22
C ALA A 129 16.26 44.72 -50.72
N TYR A 130 15.78 45.90 -50.35
CA TYR A 130 15.53 46.27 -48.95
C TYR A 130 14.38 45.47 -48.34
N ASP A 131 13.27 45.29 -49.06
CA ASP A 131 12.13 44.54 -48.66
C ASP A 131 12.50 43.04 -48.42
N ALA A 132 13.31 42.48 -49.35
CA ALA A 132 13.84 41.10 -49.19
C ALA A 132 14.75 40.96 -47.96
N ALA A 133 15.65 41.93 -47.72
CA ALA A 133 16.51 41.94 -46.54
C ALA A 133 15.68 42.07 -45.23
N THR A 134 14.60 42.85 -45.24
CA THR A 134 13.68 43.02 -44.14
C THR A 134 12.97 41.68 -43.81
N ALA A 135 12.51 40.97 -44.84
CA ALA A 135 11.92 39.63 -44.69
C ALA A 135 12.94 38.62 -44.13
N ALA A 136 14.21 38.69 -44.54
CA ALA A 136 15.28 37.85 -44.02
C ALA A 136 15.54 38.09 -42.53
N VAL A 137 15.51 39.35 -42.06
CA VAL A 137 15.60 39.65 -40.61
C VAL A 137 14.42 39.03 -39.83
N ALA A 138 13.20 39.17 -40.35
CA ALA A 138 12.02 38.60 -39.70
C ALA A 138 12.11 37.06 -39.59
N ALA A 139 12.59 36.39 -40.64
CA ALA A 139 12.83 34.96 -40.65
C ALA A 139 13.89 34.55 -39.62
N ALA A 140 15.05 35.23 -39.59
CA ALA A 140 16.13 34.98 -38.62
C ALA A 140 15.66 35.21 -37.17
N GLN A 141 14.89 36.27 -36.91
CA GLN A 141 14.30 36.55 -35.60
C GLN A 141 13.31 35.44 -35.15
N SER A 142 12.53 34.93 -36.11
CA SER A 142 11.61 33.82 -35.82
C SER A 142 12.36 32.54 -35.42
N GLN A 143 13.46 32.25 -36.13
CA GLN A 143 14.34 31.13 -35.81
C GLN A 143 15.02 31.31 -34.44
N ALA A 144 15.48 32.54 -34.13
CA ALA A 144 16.04 32.82 -32.81
C ALA A 144 15.00 32.67 -31.68
N ARG A 145 13.77 33.14 -31.90
CA ARG A 145 12.68 32.91 -30.92
C ARG A 145 12.42 31.44 -30.69
N LEU A 146 12.39 30.60 -31.73
CA LEU A 146 12.25 29.14 -31.58
C LEU A 146 13.39 28.52 -30.75
N ALA A 147 14.64 28.96 -31.00
CA ALA A 147 15.79 28.50 -30.24
C ALA A 147 15.74 28.94 -28.77
N HIS A 148 15.26 30.15 -28.49
CA HIS A 148 15.15 30.68 -27.12
C HIS A 148 13.98 30.08 -26.32
N ASN A 149 12.83 29.84 -26.95
CA ASN A 149 11.66 29.28 -26.28
C ASN A 149 11.91 27.84 -25.80
N GLY A 150 12.80 27.09 -26.45
CA GLY A 150 13.16 25.73 -26.08
C GLY A 150 11.99 24.74 -26.22
N ALA A 151 11.91 23.79 -25.31
CA ALA A 151 10.82 22.82 -25.27
C ALA A 151 9.50 23.50 -24.88
N GLN A 152 8.41 23.04 -25.47
CA GLN A 152 7.07 23.53 -25.18
C GLN A 152 6.67 23.15 -23.74
N GLN A 153 5.71 23.87 -23.19
CA GLN A 153 5.28 23.64 -21.81
C GLN A 153 4.66 22.26 -21.63
N GLU A 154 4.01 21.76 -22.67
CA GLU A 154 3.45 20.41 -22.74
C GLU A 154 4.54 19.33 -22.70
N ASP A 155 5.67 19.53 -23.38
CA ASP A 155 6.82 18.62 -23.35
C ASP A 155 7.45 18.56 -21.95
N LYS A 156 7.54 19.72 -21.28
CA LYS A 156 8.02 19.81 -19.90
C LYS A 156 7.09 19.08 -18.95
N ALA A 157 5.79 19.32 -19.07
CA ALA A 157 4.78 18.62 -18.23
C ALA A 157 4.80 17.12 -18.48
N ALA A 158 4.92 16.68 -19.74
CA ALA A 158 4.99 15.26 -20.07
C ALA A 158 6.25 14.59 -19.50
N SER A 159 7.43 15.26 -19.61
CA SER A 159 8.67 14.71 -19.06
C SER A 159 8.65 14.65 -17.53
N GLN A 160 8.01 15.61 -16.88
CA GLN A 160 7.83 15.63 -15.44
C GLN A 160 6.87 14.53 -14.98
N GLY A 161 5.76 14.33 -15.72
CA GLY A 161 4.85 13.22 -15.49
C GLY A 161 5.52 11.85 -15.61
N MET A 162 6.43 11.68 -16.58
CA MET A 162 7.24 10.44 -16.69
C MET A 162 8.16 10.24 -15.48
N GLU A 163 8.77 11.30 -14.96
CA GLU A 163 9.58 11.23 -13.74
C GLU A 163 8.74 10.83 -12.53
N ASP A 164 7.54 11.42 -12.39
CA ASP A 164 6.63 11.11 -11.29
C ASP A 164 6.15 9.66 -11.33
N VAL A 165 5.84 9.12 -12.51
CA VAL A 165 5.51 7.68 -12.69
C VAL A 165 6.69 6.79 -12.28
N ALA A 166 7.91 7.14 -12.69
CA ALA A 166 9.09 6.37 -12.33
C ALA A 166 9.38 6.45 -10.82
N ARG A 167 9.14 7.60 -10.19
CA ARG A 167 9.22 7.77 -8.73
C ARG A 167 8.18 6.93 -8.00
N ALA A 168 6.94 6.91 -8.47
CA ALA A 168 5.89 6.07 -7.92
C ALA A 168 6.24 4.58 -7.98
N SER A 169 6.85 4.12 -9.08
CA SER A 169 7.34 2.74 -9.20
C SER A 169 8.43 2.39 -8.18
N VAL A 170 9.31 3.34 -7.84
CA VAL A 170 10.29 3.15 -6.75
C VAL A 170 9.58 3.03 -5.40
N MET A 171 8.61 3.90 -5.12
CA MET A 171 7.84 3.87 -3.87
C MET A 171 7.05 2.56 -3.71
N GLU A 172 6.48 2.04 -4.79
CA GLU A 172 5.79 0.75 -4.81
C GLU A 172 6.71 -0.38 -4.35
N VAL A 173 7.90 -0.49 -4.94
CA VAL A 173 8.86 -1.53 -4.57
C VAL A 173 9.43 -1.30 -3.17
N GLN A 174 9.64 -0.06 -2.75
CA GLN A 174 10.07 0.26 -1.39
C GLN A 174 9.04 -0.18 -0.34
N SER A 175 7.75 0.00 -0.62
CA SER A 175 6.67 -0.49 0.26
C SER A 175 6.69 -2.00 0.45
N LEU A 176 7.13 -2.76 -0.56
CA LEU A 176 7.32 -4.21 -0.41
C LEU A 176 8.53 -4.55 0.47
N LEU A 177 9.58 -3.71 0.45
CA LEU A 177 10.77 -3.93 1.26
C LEU A 177 10.56 -3.61 2.74
N GLU A 178 9.60 -2.76 3.09
CA GLU A 178 9.22 -2.51 4.48
C GLU A 178 8.76 -3.81 5.16
N ASP A 179 8.14 -4.73 4.40
CA ASP A 179 7.73 -6.05 4.87
C ASP A 179 8.88 -7.08 4.95
N GLN A 180 10.16 -6.68 4.74
CA GLN A 180 11.32 -7.56 5.02
C GLN A 180 11.42 -7.90 6.50
N ILE A 181 10.94 -7.02 7.36
CA ILE A 181 10.89 -7.21 8.80
C ILE A 181 9.42 -7.15 9.21
N LEU A 182 8.83 -8.30 9.51
CA LEU A 182 7.47 -8.34 10.01
C LEU A 182 7.46 -8.05 11.50
N VAL A 183 6.52 -7.21 11.89
CA VAL A 183 6.33 -6.80 13.30
C VAL A 183 4.98 -7.27 13.81
N ALA A 184 4.87 -7.43 15.13
CA ALA A 184 3.63 -7.82 15.79
C ALA A 184 2.53 -6.75 15.60
N PRO A 185 1.35 -7.11 15.05
CA PRO A 185 0.25 -6.18 14.87
C PRO A 185 -0.51 -5.89 16.17
N CYS A 186 -0.36 -6.76 17.18
CA CYS A 186 -1.03 -6.66 18.47
C CYS A 186 -0.20 -7.34 19.57
N ASP A 187 -0.56 -7.07 20.82
CA ASP A 187 -0.01 -7.78 21.99
C ASP A 187 -0.60 -9.18 22.05
N GLY A 188 0.21 -10.17 22.45
CA GLY A 188 -0.24 -11.54 22.60
C GLY A 188 0.88 -12.56 22.69
N GLU A 189 0.54 -13.83 22.77
CA GLU A 189 1.47 -14.97 22.78
C GLU A 189 1.57 -15.58 21.38
N VAL A 190 2.78 -15.87 20.92
CA VAL A 190 3.02 -16.60 19.66
C VAL A 190 2.55 -18.04 19.84
N SER A 191 1.45 -18.41 19.20
CA SER A 191 0.85 -19.74 19.34
C SER A 191 1.41 -20.77 18.38
N GLU A 192 1.77 -20.35 17.17
CA GLU A 192 2.26 -21.25 16.12
C GLU A 192 3.11 -20.50 15.11
N ILE A 193 4.21 -21.12 14.67
CA ILE A 193 5.08 -20.63 13.60
C ILE A 193 5.06 -21.68 12.47
N PHE A 194 4.58 -21.27 11.28
CA PHE A 194 4.37 -22.21 10.17
C PHE A 194 5.64 -22.55 9.39
N PRO A 195 6.41 -21.57 8.84
CA PRO A 195 7.60 -21.86 8.07
C PRO A 195 8.84 -22.04 8.95
N HIS A 196 9.85 -22.69 8.40
CA HIS A 196 11.16 -22.81 9.01
C HIS A 196 12.16 -21.79 8.44
N GLU A 197 13.23 -21.52 9.19
CA GLU A 197 14.35 -20.72 8.67
C GLU A 197 14.93 -21.35 7.41
N GLY A 198 15.15 -20.51 6.40
CA GLY A 198 15.59 -20.95 5.07
C GLY A 198 14.45 -21.36 4.12
N GLU A 199 13.22 -21.46 4.57
CA GLU A 199 12.07 -21.81 3.74
C GLU A 199 11.60 -20.62 2.89
N LEU A 200 11.04 -20.92 1.71
CA LEU A 200 10.48 -19.93 0.81
C LEU A 200 9.01 -19.70 1.14
N VAL A 201 8.63 -18.45 1.37
CA VAL A 201 7.26 -18.04 1.62
C VAL A 201 6.73 -17.21 0.46
N ALA A 202 5.46 -17.45 0.11
CA ALA A 202 4.77 -16.71 -0.94
C ALA A 202 4.02 -15.49 -0.37
N LEU A 203 3.56 -14.62 -1.25
CA LEU A 203 2.69 -13.50 -0.91
C LEU A 203 1.45 -14.00 -0.15
N GLY A 204 1.18 -13.40 1.02
CA GLY A 204 0.00 -13.71 1.83
C GLY A 204 0.06 -15.03 2.60
N THR A 205 1.16 -15.79 2.52
CA THR A 205 1.34 -17.00 3.32
C THR A 205 1.39 -16.64 4.81
N PRO A 206 0.60 -17.31 5.67
CA PRO A 206 0.71 -17.12 7.11
C PRO A 206 2.11 -17.50 7.59
N ILE A 207 2.73 -16.65 8.37
CA ILE A 207 4.05 -16.87 8.95
C ILE A 207 3.92 -17.38 10.38
N MET A 208 3.05 -16.75 11.16
CA MET A 208 2.75 -17.16 12.53
C MET A 208 1.36 -16.71 12.97
N THR A 209 0.90 -17.28 14.05
CA THR A 209 -0.34 -16.89 14.72
C THR A 209 -0.02 -16.30 16.09
N ILE A 210 -0.61 -15.16 16.41
CA ILE A 210 -0.54 -14.51 17.73
C ILE A 210 -1.90 -14.63 18.39
N SER A 211 -1.96 -15.21 19.58
CA SER A 211 -3.16 -15.38 20.41
C SER A 211 -3.25 -14.27 21.44
N LYS A 212 -4.34 -13.51 21.45
CA LYS A 212 -4.61 -12.47 22.45
C LYS A 212 -5.12 -13.09 23.76
N ILE A 213 -4.20 -13.65 24.55
CA ILE A 213 -4.55 -14.35 25.79
C ILE A 213 -5.16 -13.45 26.88
N GLN A 214 -5.09 -12.14 26.73
CA GLN A 214 -5.73 -11.18 27.66
C GLN A 214 -7.23 -11.02 27.40
N ASP A 215 -7.71 -11.34 26.21
CA ASP A 215 -9.12 -11.21 25.81
C ASP A 215 -9.72 -12.59 25.50
N MET A 216 -9.73 -13.44 26.51
CA MET A 216 -10.25 -14.79 26.39
C MET A 216 -11.74 -14.84 26.66
N TRP A 217 -12.41 -15.79 26.01
CA TRP A 217 -13.79 -16.16 26.28
C TRP A 217 -13.95 -17.67 26.32
N VAL A 218 -15.09 -18.11 26.84
CA VAL A 218 -15.51 -19.52 26.81
C VAL A 218 -16.75 -19.65 25.95
N ALA A 219 -16.73 -20.56 25.00
CA ALA A 219 -17.87 -20.88 24.17
C ALA A 219 -18.57 -22.16 24.74
N PHE A 220 -19.82 -22.03 25.12
CA PHE A 220 -20.66 -23.13 25.54
C PHE A 220 -21.70 -23.47 24.47
N SER A 221 -21.84 -24.73 24.14
CA SER A 221 -22.94 -25.23 23.31
C SER A 221 -24.10 -25.67 24.20
N VAL A 222 -25.14 -24.84 24.25
CA VAL A 222 -26.29 -25.08 25.17
C VAL A 222 -27.54 -25.39 24.36
N ARG A 223 -28.42 -26.22 24.92
CA ARG A 223 -29.74 -26.51 24.33
C ARG A 223 -30.68 -25.33 24.52
N GLU A 224 -31.63 -25.15 23.60
CA GLU A 224 -32.65 -24.10 23.61
C GLU A 224 -33.34 -23.95 24.99
N GLU A 225 -33.62 -25.07 25.65
CA GLU A 225 -34.25 -25.11 26.97
C GLU A 225 -33.46 -24.37 28.05
N MET A 226 -32.11 -24.33 27.90
CA MET A 226 -31.22 -23.68 28.88
C MET A 226 -31.04 -22.17 28.62
N LEU A 227 -31.43 -21.67 27.45
CA LEU A 227 -31.28 -20.26 27.14
C LEU A 227 -32.05 -19.32 28.07
N SER A 228 -33.19 -19.77 28.57
CA SER A 228 -33.99 -19.02 29.56
C SER A 228 -33.23 -18.74 30.86
N LYS A 229 -32.25 -19.60 31.19
CA LYS A 229 -31.40 -19.48 32.39
C LYS A 229 -30.13 -18.64 32.11
N LEU A 230 -29.83 -18.34 30.83
CA LEU A 230 -28.59 -17.69 30.36
C LEU A 230 -28.86 -16.40 29.62
N PRO A 231 -29.67 -15.46 30.14
CA PRO A 231 -29.88 -14.19 29.49
C PRO A 231 -28.57 -13.40 29.39
N MET A 232 -28.51 -12.43 28.46
CA MET A 232 -27.39 -11.52 28.33
C MET A 232 -27.07 -10.85 29.66
N ASP A 233 -25.78 -10.61 29.89
CA ASP A 233 -25.24 -9.97 31.10
C ASP A 233 -25.33 -10.82 32.39
N THR A 234 -25.85 -12.03 32.33
CA THR A 234 -25.88 -12.92 33.50
C THR A 234 -24.47 -13.37 33.89
N VAL A 235 -24.20 -13.36 35.18
CA VAL A 235 -22.95 -13.84 35.78
C VAL A 235 -23.15 -15.21 36.34
N LEU A 236 -22.34 -16.17 35.92
CA LEU A 236 -22.39 -17.56 36.33
C LEU A 236 -21.03 -18.00 36.88
N THR A 237 -21.06 -18.91 37.83
CA THR A 237 -19.85 -19.58 38.33
C THR A 237 -19.62 -20.83 37.50
N VAL A 238 -18.44 -20.94 36.94
CA VAL A 238 -17.99 -22.08 36.14
C VAL A 238 -16.81 -22.74 36.81
N THR A 239 -16.57 -24.00 36.50
CA THR A 239 -15.43 -24.77 37.02
C THR A 239 -14.45 -25.06 35.91
N ILE A 240 -13.15 -24.87 36.14
CA ILE A 240 -12.07 -25.13 35.19
C ILE A 240 -11.27 -26.35 35.70
N PRO A 241 -11.52 -27.55 35.14
CA PRO A 241 -10.85 -28.76 35.62
C PRO A 241 -9.34 -28.75 35.50
N ALA A 242 -8.82 -28.13 34.41
CA ALA A 242 -7.39 -28.03 34.16
C ALA A 242 -6.62 -27.16 35.18
N LEU A 243 -7.34 -26.38 35.99
CA LEU A 243 -6.79 -25.55 37.08
C LEU A 243 -7.27 -26.02 38.43
N ASP A 244 -7.12 -27.30 38.72
CA ASP A 244 -7.51 -27.96 39.99
C ASP A 244 -8.98 -27.70 40.38
N ASN A 245 -9.88 -27.71 39.40
CA ASN A 245 -11.32 -27.40 39.58
C ASN A 245 -11.57 -25.99 40.12
N LYS A 246 -10.73 -25.01 39.74
CA LYS A 246 -10.89 -23.63 40.15
C LYS A 246 -12.22 -23.08 39.67
N GLU A 247 -12.95 -22.48 40.58
CA GLU A 247 -14.18 -21.77 40.27
C GLU A 247 -13.86 -20.35 39.76
N ALA A 248 -14.56 -19.93 38.71
CA ALA A 248 -14.42 -18.60 38.11
C ALA A 248 -15.80 -18.02 37.80
N LYS A 249 -15.95 -16.70 37.99
CA LYS A 249 -17.15 -15.97 37.59
C LYS A 249 -17.01 -15.53 36.16
N MET A 250 -17.98 -15.89 35.32
CA MET A 250 -18.02 -15.51 33.91
C MET A 250 -19.35 -14.82 33.60
N LYS A 251 -19.27 -13.80 32.73
CA LYS A 251 -20.42 -13.02 32.30
C LYS A 251 -20.78 -13.37 30.85
N VAL A 252 -22.08 -13.65 30.62
CA VAL A 252 -22.61 -13.84 29.26
C VAL A 252 -22.54 -12.50 28.50
N TYR A 253 -21.86 -12.49 27.35
CA TYR A 253 -21.77 -11.29 26.53
C TYR A 253 -22.29 -11.47 25.10
N TYR A 254 -22.44 -12.72 24.64
CA TYR A 254 -22.88 -12.99 23.29
C TYR A 254 -23.61 -14.35 23.20
N ILE A 255 -24.74 -14.34 22.53
CA ILE A 255 -25.51 -15.52 22.19
C ILE A 255 -25.63 -15.55 20.68
N HIS A 256 -25.11 -16.60 20.06
CA HIS A 256 -25.14 -16.76 18.61
C HIS A 256 -26.37 -17.55 18.19
N ASP A 257 -27.22 -16.91 17.39
CA ASP A 257 -28.35 -17.55 16.74
C ASP A 257 -27.86 -18.42 15.58
N MET A 258 -27.79 -19.72 15.77
CA MET A 258 -27.46 -20.67 14.71
C MET A 258 -28.62 -20.82 13.72
N GLY A 259 -28.89 -19.76 12.96
CA GLY A 259 -29.94 -19.77 11.94
C GLY A 259 -29.53 -20.45 10.64
N SER A 260 -29.06 -21.67 10.57
CA SER A 260 -29.06 -22.55 9.39
C SER A 260 -28.01 -23.67 9.34
N TYR A 261 -27.05 -23.75 10.28
CA TYR A 261 -26.09 -24.85 10.35
C TYR A 261 -26.18 -25.59 11.69
N ALA A 262 -27.40 -26.04 12.09
CA ALA A 262 -27.53 -27.04 13.09
C ALA A 262 -27.06 -28.36 12.48
N VAL A 263 -25.95 -28.91 12.98
CA VAL A 263 -25.58 -30.29 12.68
C VAL A 263 -26.69 -31.17 13.33
N TRP A 264 -27.49 -31.77 12.47
CA TRP A 264 -28.50 -32.72 12.85
C TRP A 264 -27.83 -33.97 13.48
N ASN A 265 -27.62 -33.99 14.75
CA ASN A 265 -27.40 -35.24 15.48
C ASN A 265 -28.76 -35.72 15.97
N ALA A 266 -29.40 -36.52 15.12
CA ALA A 266 -30.64 -37.20 15.46
C ALA A 266 -30.40 -38.22 16.56
N THR A 267 -30.60 -37.84 17.81
CA THR A 267 -30.79 -38.78 18.94
C THR A 267 -32.30 -38.89 19.19
N LYS A 268 -32.95 -39.74 18.41
CA LYS A 268 -34.38 -40.05 18.60
C LYS A 268 -34.59 -40.85 19.88
N ALA A 269 -35.05 -40.21 20.93
CA ALA A 269 -35.90 -40.81 21.91
C ALA A 269 -37.35 -40.44 21.57
N TYR A 270 -38.22 -41.42 21.56
CA TYR A 270 -39.66 -41.30 21.18
C TYR A 270 -40.33 -40.22 22.05
N GLY A 271 -40.80 -39.11 21.42
CA GLY A 271 -41.69 -38.13 22.09
C GLY A 271 -41.06 -36.74 22.40
N GLN A 272 -39.80 -36.46 22.00
CA GLN A 272 -39.18 -35.15 22.18
C GLN A 272 -38.96 -34.47 20.83
N TYR A 273 -39.18 -33.13 20.76
CA TYR A 273 -38.81 -32.34 19.60
C TYR A 273 -37.30 -32.13 19.52
N ASP A 274 -36.74 -32.00 18.34
CA ASP A 274 -35.32 -31.75 18.15
C ASP A 274 -34.96 -30.35 18.72
N SER A 275 -34.33 -30.31 19.90
CA SER A 275 -33.85 -29.07 20.53
C SER A 275 -32.67 -28.52 19.74
N LYS A 276 -32.76 -27.26 19.34
CA LYS A 276 -31.65 -26.55 18.71
C LYS A 276 -30.55 -26.26 19.74
N THR A 277 -29.30 -26.25 19.27
CA THR A 277 -28.14 -25.90 20.07
C THR A 277 -27.70 -24.47 19.74
N PHE A 278 -27.46 -23.67 20.76
CA PHE A 278 -27.00 -22.29 20.66
C PHE A 278 -25.59 -22.17 21.22
N THR A 279 -24.79 -21.29 20.63
CA THR A 279 -23.47 -21.00 21.18
C THR A 279 -23.56 -19.76 22.06
N VAL A 280 -23.32 -19.93 23.34
CA VAL A 280 -23.26 -18.85 24.34
C VAL A 280 -21.80 -18.58 24.66
N LYS A 281 -21.34 -17.30 24.45
CA LYS A 281 -19.99 -16.92 24.84
C LYS A 281 -20.00 -16.12 26.13
N MET A 282 -19.09 -16.50 27.01
CA MET A 282 -18.91 -15.89 28.33
C MET A 282 -17.48 -15.37 28.47
N ARG A 283 -17.31 -14.21 29.11
CA ARG A 283 -15.99 -13.68 29.48
C ARG A 283 -15.76 -13.80 30.97
N PRO A 284 -14.53 -14.14 31.40
CA PRO A 284 -14.16 -14.07 32.81
C PRO A 284 -14.24 -12.61 33.28
N MET A 285 -14.74 -12.44 34.53
CA MET A 285 -14.81 -11.10 35.16
C MET A 285 -13.45 -10.65 35.68
N ASP A 286 -12.64 -11.61 36.13
CA ASP A 286 -11.32 -11.40 36.70
C ASP A 286 -10.28 -12.13 35.86
N HIS A 287 -9.02 -11.69 35.92
CA HIS A 287 -7.92 -12.41 35.30
C HIS A 287 -7.70 -13.77 35.96
N ILE A 288 -7.68 -14.84 35.18
CA ILE A 288 -7.47 -16.20 35.67
C ILE A 288 -6.05 -16.60 35.26
N GLU A 289 -5.17 -16.67 36.25
CA GLU A 289 -3.79 -17.12 36.06
C GLU A 289 -3.74 -18.56 35.55
N GLY A 290 -2.96 -18.83 34.53
CA GLY A 290 -2.82 -20.13 33.90
C GLY A 290 -3.96 -20.54 32.97
N PHE A 291 -4.94 -19.66 32.73
CA PHE A 291 -6.04 -19.95 31.79
C PHE A 291 -5.55 -19.83 30.36
N ARG A 292 -5.78 -20.90 29.57
CA ARG A 292 -5.28 -20.98 28.19
C ARG A 292 -6.38 -21.37 27.19
N PRO A 293 -6.25 -20.98 25.93
CA PRO A 293 -7.13 -21.44 24.85
C PRO A 293 -7.11 -22.98 24.77
N GLY A 294 -8.25 -23.59 24.48
CA GLY A 294 -8.42 -25.04 24.41
C GLY A 294 -8.80 -25.70 25.71
N MET A 295 -8.70 -25.02 26.85
CA MET A 295 -9.13 -25.60 28.13
C MET A 295 -10.64 -25.84 28.19
N SER A 296 -11.04 -26.97 28.76
CA SER A 296 -12.44 -27.27 29.06
C SER A 296 -12.91 -26.47 30.26
N VAL A 297 -14.12 -25.97 30.18
CA VAL A 297 -14.80 -25.25 31.26
C VAL A 297 -16.18 -25.89 31.47
N LEU A 298 -16.53 -26.16 32.70
CA LEU A 298 -17.77 -26.82 33.07
C LEU A 298 -18.74 -25.81 33.66
N LEU A 299 -19.96 -25.82 33.14
CA LEU A 299 -21.07 -25.06 33.68
C LEU A 299 -21.95 -26.04 34.48
N PRO A 300 -22.00 -25.95 35.80
CA PRO A 300 -22.94 -26.74 36.59
C PRO A 300 -24.36 -26.23 36.36
N GLU A 301 -25.33 -27.13 36.21
CA GLU A 301 -26.75 -26.79 36.07
C GLU A 301 -27.37 -26.21 37.34
#